data_5df7a611d5ed0bf240a6af08ec9bb1f5
#
_entry.id   5df7a611d5ed0bf240a6af08ec9bb1f5
#
_cell.length_a   1.000
_cell.length_b   1.000
_cell.length_c   1.000
_cell.angle_alpha   90.00
_cell.angle_beta   90.00
_cell.angle_gamma   90.00
#
_symmetry.space_group_name_H-M   'P 1'
#
loop_
_entity.id
_entity.type
_entity.pdbx_description
1 polymer ?
#
loop_
_entity_poly.entity_id
_entity_poly.type
_entity_poly.pdbx_seq_one_letter_code
_entity_poly.pdbx_strand_id
1 'polypeptide(L)'
;MTAAPSTEHPAPSTQHPAPSTQHPPFVPRRRLENGHWMTIFCWAARRRLQLPEPEARQFQVTSDTQVLAHCYWQPDRHAHPTILALHGLEGSSAAHYMLGIADKALRAGFNAILLNQRNCGGTEHLGPGLYHSGLIDDAAFVIREIARTDRIDRVVAAGYSLGGNLALRLAGTHPRADLPQLRGVCAVSPAIELEACVRALERTSNAVYQWNFVRNLKGRMKRKNACFPGGFDLTRLGAIRTVRQFDAAYTAPYFGFGSAEDYYHRAAALRVVDRIEVPALIITAEDDPFVPVEPFHDPKLAGNPNITLVVTKHGGHCGFLAASHDEDDGYWAEQQIVDFAGRVSRNVT
;
A
#
# COMPACT_ATOMS: atom_id res chain seq x y z
N MET A 1 -37.98 -18.89 -51.03
CA MET A 1 -37.49 -17.85 -50.15
C MET A 1 -37.67 -18.35 -48.73
N THR A 2 -36.61 -18.94 -48.17
CA THR A 2 -36.58 -19.51 -46.83
C THR A 2 -35.73 -18.59 -45.94
N ALA A 3 -36.35 -18.02 -44.91
CA ALA A 3 -35.69 -17.15 -43.93
C ALA A 3 -34.81 -17.98 -43.01
N ALA A 4 -33.58 -17.51 -42.80
CA ALA A 4 -32.62 -18.08 -41.83
C ALA A 4 -32.96 -17.64 -40.40
N PRO A 5 -32.74 -18.49 -39.39
CA PRO A 5 -32.97 -18.14 -38.00
C PRO A 5 -31.86 -17.26 -37.46
N SER A 6 -32.23 -16.15 -36.80
CA SER A 6 -31.34 -15.27 -36.07
C SER A 6 -30.89 -15.97 -34.78
N THR A 7 -29.58 -16.19 -34.62
CA THR A 7 -28.97 -16.63 -33.37
C THR A 7 -28.71 -15.41 -32.48
N GLU A 8 -29.58 -15.19 -31.50
CA GLU A 8 -29.29 -14.29 -30.39
C GLU A 8 -28.24 -14.95 -29.46
N HIS A 9 -27.08 -14.35 -29.36
CA HIS A 9 -26.11 -14.69 -28.33
C HIS A 9 -26.57 -14.07 -26.99
N PRO A 10 -26.67 -14.84 -25.90
CA PRO A 10 -26.95 -14.28 -24.59
C PRO A 10 -25.78 -13.42 -24.14
N ALA A 11 -26.08 -12.24 -23.61
CA ALA A 11 -25.09 -11.35 -22.99
C ALA A 11 -24.38 -12.03 -21.80
N PRO A 12 -23.07 -11.82 -21.60
CA PRO A 12 -22.37 -12.42 -20.48
C PRO A 12 -22.95 -11.91 -19.16
N SER A 13 -23.45 -12.84 -18.34
CA SER A 13 -23.92 -12.55 -16.99
C SER A 13 -22.73 -12.14 -16.13
N THR A 14 -22.67 -10.89 -15.70
CA THR A 14 -21.75 -10.41 -14.66
C THR A 14 -22.20 -10.98 -13.31
N GLN A 15 -21.88 -12.23 -13.05
CA GLN A 15 -21.98 -12.78 -11.70
C GLN A 15 -20.75 -12.28 -10.92
N HIS A 16 -20.96 -11.28 -10.05
CA HIS A 16 -20.00 -10.96 -9.02
C HIS A 16 -19.78 -12.21 -8.14
N PRO A 17 -18.53 -12.59 -7.83
CA PRO A 17 -18.29 -13.67 -6.88
C PRO A 17 -18.99 -13.32 -5.55
N ALA A 18 -19.69 -14.30 -4.99
CA ALA A 18 -20.37 -14.15 -3.70
C ALA A 18 -19.36 -13.64 -2.64
N PRO A 19 -19.74 -12.70 -1.77
CA PRO A 19 -18.85 -12.19 -0.73
C PRO A 19 -18.33 -13.36 0.10
N SER A 20 -16.99 -13.43 0.26
CA SER A 20 -16.38 -14.50 1.03
C SER A 20 -16.86 -14.40 2.47
N THR A 21 -17.39 -15.49 3.03
CA THR A 21 -17.85 -15.58 4.42
C THR A 21 -16.75 -15.37 5.46
N GLN A 22 -15.51 -15.11 5.03
CA GLN A 22 -14.32 -14.94 5.86
C GLN A 22 -14.11 -13.50 6.35
N HIS A 23 -14.80 -12.52 5.77
CA HIS A 23 -14.68 -11.11 6.14
C HIS A 23 -16.06 -10.55 6.48
N PRO A 24 -16.25 -9.98 7.70
CA PRO A 24 -17.50 -9.32 8.03
C PRO A 24 -17.73 -8.16 7.04
N PRO A 25 -18.99 -7.93 6.59
CA PRO A 25 -19.29 -6.85 5.68
C PRO A 25 -18.93 -5.50 6.29
N PHE A 26 -18.29 -4.64 5.49
CA PHE A 26 -18.01 -3.28 5.90
C PHE A 26 -19.31 -2.44 5.87
N VAL A 27 -19.64 -1.83 7.01
CA VAL A 27 -20.72 -0.86 7.15
C VAL A 27 -20.12 0.48 7.58
N PRO A 28 -20.20 1.52 6.74
CA PRO A 28 -19.58 2.80 7.05
C PRO A 28 -20.21 3.45 8.29
N ARG A 29 -19.40 4.19 9.04
CA ARG A 29 -19.90 5.06 10.10
C ARG A 29 -20.90 6.06 9.51
N ARG A 30 -22.03 6.26 10.21
CA ARG A 30 -23.09 7.20 9.80
C ARG A 30 -22.51 8.55 9.38
N ARG A 31 -22.95 9.08 8.23
CA ARG A 31 -22.50 10.32 7.56
C ARG A 31 -21.12 10.23 6.89
N LEU A 32 -20.52 9.06 6.83
CA LEU A 32 -19.27 8.82 6.11
C LEU A 32 -19.47 7.87 4.91
N GLU A 33 -20.67 7.83 4.34
CA GLU A 33 -21.01 7.01 3.16
C GLU A 33 -20.47 7.62 1.85
N ASN A 34 -19.88 8.81 1.89
CA ASN A 34 -19.24 9.44 0.73
C ASN A 34 -17.72 9.27 0.79
N GLY A 35 -17.11 8.75 -0.26
CA GLY A 35 -15.69 8.43 -0.32
C GLY A 35 -14.76 9.61 -0.06
N HIS A 36 -15.10 10.83 -0.55
CA HIS A 36 -14.31 12.03 -0.25
C HIS A 36 -14.37 12.40 1.24
N TRP A 37 -15.58 12.39 1.83
CA TRP A 37 -15.73 12.72 3.24
C TRP A 37 -15.04 11.70 4.14
N MET A 38 -15.16 10.40 3.83
CA MET A 38 -14.47 9.35 4.56
C MET A 38 -12.95 9.54 4.48
N THR A 39 -12.41 9.77 3.29
CA THR A 39 -10.97 10.00 3.06
C THR A 39 -10.45 11.18 3.88
N ILE A 40 -11.13 12.35 3.78
CA ILE A 40 -10.71 13.58 4.48
C ILE A 40 -10.86 13.42 5.99
N PHE A 41 -11.97 12.84 6.45
CA PHE A 41 -12.21 12.62 7.87
C PHE A 41 -11.12 11.73 8.49
N CYS A 42 -10.84 10.58 7.89
CA CYS A 42 -9.84 9.66 8.41
C CYS A 42 -8.43 10.28 8.38
N TRP A 43 -8.09 11.05 7.35
CA TRP A 43 -6.82 11.77 7.28
C TRP A 43 -6.68 12.84 8.38
N ALA A 44 -7.76 13.56 8.71
CA ALA A 44 -7.75 14.65 9.68
C ALA A 44 -8.01 14.20 11.12
N ALA A 45 -8.61 13.04 11.32
CA ALA A 45 -9.02 12.54 12.64
C ALA A 45 -7.81 12.24 13.53
N ARG A 46 -7.84 12.79 14.74
CA ARG A 46 -6.84 12.44 15.77
C ARG A 46 -7.26 11.14 16.44
N ARG A 47 -6.36 10.17 16.45
CA ARG A 47 -6.54 8.89 17.12
C ARG A 47 -5.79 8.87 18.45
N ARG A 48 -6.38 8.20 19.44
CA ARG A 48 -5.71 7.90 20.72
C ARG A 48 -5.26 6.45 20.67
N LEU A 49 -3.97 6.25 20.42
CA LEU A 49 -3.37 4.92 20.36
C LEU A 49 -2.45 4.74 21.57
N GLN A 50 -2.42 3.51 22.09
CA GLN A 50 -1.60 3.15 23.25
C GLN A 50 -0.38 2.35 22.77
N LEU A 51 0.53 3.03 22.09
CA LEU A 51 1.77 2.42 21.61
C LEU A 51 2.92 2.71 22.56
N PRO A 52 3.78 1.73 22.84
CA PRO A 52 5.06 1.98 23.51
C PRO A 52 5.98 2.82 22.60
N GLU A 53 7.09 3.30 23.16
CA GLU A 53 8.12 3.94 22.35
C GLU A 53 8.73 2.93 21.38
N PRO A 54 8.81 3.21 20.08
CA PRO A 54 9.37 2.27 19.10
C PRO A 54 10.91 2.26 19.14
N GLU A 55 11.49 1.12 18.82
CA GLU A 55 12.88 1.05 18.41
C GLU A 55 13.04 1.69 17.03
N ALA A 56 13.77 2.79 16.92
CA ALA A 56 14.14 3.39 15.64
C ALA A 56 15.32 2.61 15.05
N ARG A 57 15.08 1.80 14.01
CA ARG A 57 16.09 0.91 13.42
C ARG A 57 16.39 1.29 11.98
N GLN A 58 17.67 1.45 11.67
CA GLN A 58 18.17 1.70 10.33
C GLN A 58 18.61 0.38 9.67
N PHE A 59 18.25 0.21 8.39
CA PHE A 59 18.64 -0.93 7.58
C PHE A 59 19.47 -0.45 6.39
N GLN A 60 20.68 -0.99 6.21
CA GLN A 60 21.58 -0.65 5.11
C GLN A 60 21.14 -1.39 3.84
N VAL A 61 20.23 -0.80 3.06
CA VAL A 61 19.61 -1.47 1.89
C VAL A 61 20.50 -1.48 0.65
N THR A 62 21.40 -0.50 0.52
CA THR A 62 22.48 -0.47 -0.49
C THR A 62 23.75 0.07 0.18
N SER A 63 24.88 0.09 -0.55
CA SER A 63 26.17 0.60 -0.01
C SER A 63 26.12 2.05 0.45
N ASP A 64 25.18 2.85 -0.09
CA ASP A 64 25.08 4.29 0.13
C ASP A 64 23.71 4.75 0.70
N THR A 65 22.80 3.82 0.94
CA THR A 65 21.42 4.16 1.34
C THR A 65 20.95 3.30 2.51
N GLN A 66 20.42 3.96 3.51
CA GLN A 66 19.69 3.35 4.62
C GLN A 66 18.21 3.69 4.56
N VAL A 67 17.38 2.81 5.11
CA VAL A 67 15.97 3.08 5.39
C VAL A 67 15.72 2.97 6.88
N LEU A 68 14.83 3.82 7.40
CA LEU A 68 14.46 3.86 8.82
C LEU A 68 13.12 3.13 9.00
N ALA A 69 13.05 2.23 9.96
CA ALA A 69 11.80 1.68 10.44
C ALA A 69 11.58 1.99 11.92
N HIS A 70 10.32 2.20 12.30
CA HIS A 70 9.90 2.19 13.69
C HIS A 70 9.36 0.80 14.03
N CYS A 71 10.08 0.12 14.92
CA CYS A 71 9.84 -1.27 15.28
C CYS A 71 9.19 -1.35 16.65
N TYR A 72 8.07 -2.05 16.74
CA TYR A 72 7.34 -2.34 17.96
C TYR A 72 7.42 -3.84 18.19
N TRP A 73 8.03 -4.25 19.30
CA TRP A 73 8.34 -5.64 19.56
C TRP A 73 7.51 -6.23 20.70
N GLN A 74 7.15 -7.50 20.54
CA GLN A 74 6.75 -8.34 21.66
C GLN A 74 7.97 -8.65 22.54
N PRO A 75 7.80 -8.97 23.82
CA PRO A 75 8.93 -9.28 24.73
C PRO A 75 9.89 -10.33 24.18
N ASP A 76 9.35 -11.36 23.51
CA ASP A 76 10.12 -12.40 22.83
C ASP A 76 9.88 -12.31 21.31
N ARG A 77 10.55 -11.33 20.65
CA ARG A 77 10.27 -10.98 19.26
C ARG A 77 10.41 -12.17 18.28
N HIS A 78 11.30 -13.10 18.52
CA HIS A 78 11.50 -14.23 17.60
C HIS A 78 10.38 -15.29 17.68
N ALA A 79 9.66 -15.40 18.78
CA ALA A 79 8.52 -16.29 18.92
C ALA A 79 7.25 -15.77 18.20
N HIS A 80 7.22 -14.47 17.88
CA HIS A 80 6.05 -13.80 17.35
C HIS A 80 6.18 -13.49 15.86
N PRO A 81 5.10 -13.67 15.05
CA PRO A 81 5.11 -13.24 13.67
C PRO A 81 5.13 -11.70 13.58
N THR A 82 5.54 -11.17 12.45
CA THR A 82 5.74 -9.74 12.25
C THR A 82 4.85 -9.20 11.14
N ILE A 83 4.19 -8.06 11.35
CA ILE A 83 3.57 -7.26 10.30
C ILE A 83 4.55 -6.18 9.87
N LEU A 84 5.00 -6.24 8.60
CA LEU A 84 5.76 -5.17 7.95
C LEU A 84 4.79 -4.24 7.23
N ALA A 85 4.62 -3.02 7.75
CA ALA A 85 3.71 -2.03 7.19
C ALA A 85 4.43 -1.07 6.24
N LEU A 86 3.80 -0.81 5.08
CA LEU A 86 4.28 0.04 3.99
C LEU A 86 3.29 1.19 3.76
N HIS A 87 3.75 2.43 3.92
CA HIS A 87 2.90 3.60 3.79
C HIS A 87 2.63 4.00 2.33
N GLY A 88 1.58 4.81 2.12
CA GLY A 88 1.22 5.39 0.83
C GLY A 88 2.14 6.53 0.38
N LEU A 89 1.82 7.13 -0.78
CA LEU A 89 2.57 8.25 -1.36
C LEU A 89 2.71 9.40 -0.34
N GLU A 90 3.94 9.88 -0.11
CA GLU A 90 4.29 10.95 0.83
C GLU A 90 3.87 10.68 2.29
N GLY A 91 3.58 9.41 2.63
CA GLY A 91 3.35 8.98 4.00
C GLY A 91 4.65 8.79 4.79
N SER A 92 4.51 8.22 5.98
CA SER A 92 5.62 7.81 6.84
C SER A 92 5.16 6.79 7.88
N SER A 93 6.08 6.25 8.65
CA SER A 93 5.79 5.43 9.84
C SER A 93 4.87 6.13 10.86
N ALA A 94 4.82 7.47 10.86
CA ALA A 94 3.97 8.25 11.75
C ALA A 94 2.55 8.48 11.20
N ALA A 95 2.19 7.96 10.01
CA ALA A 95 0.84 8.08 9.49
C ALA A 95 -0.15 7.33 10.40
N HIS A 96 -1.34 7.92 10.58
CA HIS A 96 -2.34 7.41 11.53
C HIS A 96 -2.70 5.93 11.34
N TYR A 97 -2.82 5.47 10.07
CA TYR A 97 -3.13 4.08 9.73
C TYR A 97 -1.94 3.15 9.99
N MET A 98 -0.69 3.63 9.82
CA MET A 98 0.50 2.86 10.17
C MET A 98 0.56 2.60 11.68
N LEU A 99 0.34 3.64 12.48
CA LEU A 99 0.26 3.52 13.93
C LEU A 99 -0.93 2.67 14.38
N GLY A 100 -2.09 2.76 13.69
CA GLY A 100 -3.25 1.94 13.94
C GLY A 100 -3.00 0.45 13.73
N ILE A 101 -2.27 0.09 12.65
CA ILE A 101 -1.83 -1.30 12.43
C ILE A 101 -0.91 -1.75 13.58
N ALA A 102 0.07 -0.92 13.97
CA ALA A 102 1.00 -1.29 15.04
C ALA A 102 0.28 -1.56 16.37
N ASP A 103 -0.69 -0.71 16.73
CA ASP A 103 -1.49 -0.86 17.95
C ASP A 103 -2.30 -2.17 17.94
N LYS A 104 -3.02 -2.45 16.84
CA LYS A 104 -3.79 -3.69 16.70
C LYS A 104 -2.89 -4.93 16.60
N ALA A 105 -1.77 -4.84 15.90
CA ALA A 105 -0.80 -5.91 15.77
C ALA A 105 -0.21 -6.32 17.12
N LEU A 106 0.23 -5.33 17.92
CA LEU A 106 0.78 -5.61 19.26
C LEU A 106 -0.26 -6.26 20.18
N ARG A 107 -1.49 -5.77 20.19
CA ARG A 107 -2.58 -6.39 20.98
C ARG A 107 -2.89 -7.82 20.54
N ALA A 108 -2.71 -8.12 19.26
CA ALA A 108 -2.93 -9.46 18.71
C ALA A 108 -1.69 -10.38 18.81
N GLY A 109 -0.61 -9.96 19.47
CA GLY A 109 0.58 -10.77 19.69
C GLY A 109 1.56 -10.77 18.51
N PHE A 110 1.50 -9.77 17.62
CA PHE A 110 2.46 -9.58 16.53
C PHE A 110 3.53 -8.55 16.91
N ASN A 111 4.71 -8.67 16.33
CA ASN A 111 5.59 -7.53 16.16
C ASN A 111 5.05 -6.64 15.04
N ALA A 112 5.37 -5.33 15.08
CA ALA A 112 5.05 -4.43 13.98
C ALA A 112 6.28 -3.61 13.57
N ILE A 113 6.57 -3.59 12.28
CA ILE A 113 7.65 -2.79 11.68
C ILE A 113 7.03 -1.80 10.70
N LEU A 114 7.12 -0.53 11.01
CA LEU A 114 6.59 0.56 10.20
C LEU A 114 7.74 1.14 9.39
N LEU A 115 7.86 0.71 8.13
CA LEU A 115 8.96 1.10 7.25
C LEU A 115 8.71 2.48 6.65
N ASN A 116 9.66 3.41 6.83
CA ASN A 116 9.73 4.60 6.01
C ASN A 116 10.40 4.26 4.68
N GLN A 117 9.70 4.47 3.58
CA GLN A 117 10.32 4.41 2.26
C GLN A 117 11.36 5.52 2.15
N ARG A 118 12.35 5.35 1.25
CA ARG A 118 13.45 6.31 1.08
C ARG A 118 12.95 7.75 1.03
N ASN A 119 13.59 8.65 1.74
CA ASN A 119 13.26 10.08 1.83
C ASN A 119 11.92 10.43 2.50
N CYS A 120 11.24 9.47 3.09
CA CYS A 120 9.98 9.70 3.80
C CYS A 120 10.20 9.72 5.31
N GLY A 121 9.36 10.47 6.04
CA GLY A 121 9.46 10.55 7.49
C GLY A 121 10.72 11.26 8.03
N GLY A 122 11.28 12.20 7.26
CA GLY A 122 12.48 12.96 7.68
C GLY A 122 13.81 12.25 7.40
N THR A 123 13.79 11.22 6.53
CA THR A 123 14.96 10.37 6.24
C THR A 123 15.72 10.79 4.98
N GLU A 124 15.54 12.02 4.50
CA GLU A 124 16.17 12.51 3.27
C GLU A 124 17.70 12.42 3.30
N HIS A 125 18.29 12.44 4.48
CA HIS A 125 19.76 12.38 4.70
C HIS A 125 20.33 10.96 4.67
N LEU A 126 19.50 9.91 4.69
CA LEU A 126 19.96 8.51 4.81
C LEU A 126 20.40 7.86 3.49
N GLY A 127 20.42 8.58 2.40
CA GLY A 127 20.94 8.11 1.11
C GLY A 127 20.67 9.10 -0.01
N PRO A 128 21.41 9.06 -1.13
CA PRO A 128 21.29 10.04 -2.21
C PRO A 128 20.05 9.84 -3.08
N GLY A 129 19.48 8.61 -3.08
CA GLY A 129 18.45 8.19 -4.01
C GLY A 129 17.03 8.68 -3.71
N LEU A 130 16.14 8.41 -4.65
CA LEU A 130 14.68 8.60 -4.54
C LEU A 130 14.00 7.25 -4.26
N TYR A 131 12.67 7.23 -4.17
CA TYR A 131 11.85 6.02 -4.18
C TYR A 131 10.77 6.09 -5.27
N HIS A 132 10.21 4.95 -5.61
CA HIS A 132 9.10 4.83 -6.57
C HIS A 132 8.20 3.64 -6.24
N SER A 133 7.03 3.60 -6.86
CA SER A 133 5.98 2.59 -6.58
C SER A 133 6.39 1.13 -6.89
N GLY A 134 7.50 0.91 -7.57
CA GLY A 134 8.01 -0.43 -7.88
C GLY A 134 9.24 -0.84 -7.07
N LEU A 135 9.73 0.00 -6.13
CA LEU A 135 10.96 -0.25 -5.37
C LEU A 135 10.67 -1.21 -4.20
N ILE A 136 10.68 -2.50 -4.48
CA ILE A 136 10.38 -3.58 -3.53
C ILE A 136 11.62 -4.10 -2.78
N ASP A 137 12.81 -3.83 -3.31
CA ASP A 137 14.07 -4.39 -2.81
C ASP A 137 14.35 -4.00 -1.36
N ASP A 138 13.97 -2.79 -0.97
CA ASP A 138 14.14 -2.32 0.40
C ASP A 138 13.29 -3.15 1.38
N ALA A 139 12.03 -3.43 1.03
CA ALA A 139 11.16 -4.27 1.86
C ALA A 139 11.65 -5.73 1.91
N ALA A 140 12.09 -6.27 0.77
CA ALA A 140 12.68 -7.62 0.70
C ALA A 140 13.96 -7.71 1.55
N PHE A 141 14.81 -6.68 1.50
CA PHE A 141 16.01 -6.61 2.34
C PHE A 141 15.65 -6.61 3.83
N VAL A 142 14.70 -5.78 4.26
CA VAL A 142 14.26 -5.71 5.66
C VAL A 142 13.76 -7.07 6.14
N ILE A 143 12.95 -7.77 5.35
CA ILE A 143 12.45 -9.11 5.69
C ILE A 143 13.61 -10.12 5.88
N ARG A 144 14.57 -10.14 4.95
CA ARG A 144 15.75 -11.02 5.07
C ARG A 144 16.62 -10.66 6.27
N GLU A 145 16.80 -9.38 6.53
CA GLU A 145 17.65 -8.90 7.61
C GLU A 145 17.06 -9.23 8.99
N ILE A 146 15.76 -9.02 9.23
CA ILE A 146 15.13 -9.42 10.51
C ILE A 146 15.07 -10.94 10.69
N ALA A 147 14.98 -11.69 9.60
CA ALA A 147 15.10 -13.15 9.67
C ALA A 147 16.50 -13.57 10.14
N ARG A 148 17.53 -12.91 9.62
CA ARG A 148 18.93 -13.19 9.93
C ARG A 148 19.32 -12.75 11.34
N THR A 149 18.91 -11.53 11.75
CA THR A 149 19.37 -10.90 13.00
C THR A 149 18.46 -11.17 14.19
N ASP A 150 17.15 -11.21 13.97
CA ASP A 150 16.13 -11.37 15.01
C ASP A 150 15.45 -12.73 14.99
N ARG A 151 15.86 -13.62 14.06
CA ARG A 151 15.29 -14.97 13.87
C ARG A 151 13.78 -14.97 13.62
N ILE A 152 13.29 -13.93 12.95
CA ILE A 152 11.87 -13.80 12.59
C ILE A 152 11.66 -14.46 11.24
N ASP A 153 10.92 -15.56 11.22
CA ASP A 153 10.69 -16.40 10.03
C ASP A 153 9.27 -16.28 9.45
N ARG A 154 8.40 -15.46 10.08
CA ARG A 154 7.01 -15.26 9.68
C ARG A 154 6.70 -13.79 9.57
N VAL A 155 6.62 -13.29 8.33
CA VAL A 155 6.33 -11.89 8.02
C VAL A 155 5.09 -11.81 7.13
N VAL A 156 4.19 -10.91 7.45
CA VAL A 156 3.08 -10.48 6.58
C VAL A 156 3.34 -9.03 6.19
N ALA A 157 3.47 -8.74 4.90
CA ALA A 157 3.60 -7.36 4.44
C ALA A 157 2.22 -6.74 4.23
N ALA A 158 1.97 -5.60 4.87
CA ALA A 158 0.71 -4.86 4.75
C ALA A 158 0.98 -3.46 4.20
N GLY A 159 0.22 -3.04 3.18
CA GLY A 159 0.45 -1.74 2.56
C GLY A 159 -0.83 -0.99 2.24
N TYR A 160 -0.74 0.34 2.26
CA TYR A 160 -1.81 1.25 1.91
C TYR A 160 -1.48 2.01 0.63
N SER A 161 -2.44 2.13 -0.30
CA SER A 161 -2.27 2.91 -1.52
C SER A 161 -1.02 2.49 -2.31
N LEU A 162 -0.04 3.37 -2.50
CA LEU A 162 1.27 3.04 -3.07
C LEU A 162 1.97 1.91 -2.31
N GLY A 163 1.91 1.89 -0.97
CA GLY A 163 2.45 0.79 -0.15
C GLY A 163 1.74 -0.53 -0.39
N GLY A 164 0.44 -0.50 -0.71
CA GLY A 164 -0.32 -1.69 -1.14
C GLY A 164 0.15 -2.21 -2.50
N ASN A 165 0.42 -1.32 -3.45
CA ASN A 165 1.07 -1.69 -4.71
C ASN A 165 2.43 -2.36 -4.46
N LEU A 166 3.26 -1.80 -3.56
CA LEU A 166 4.55 -2.40 -3.20
C LEU A 166 4.40 -3.79 -2.57
N ALA A 167 3.45 -3.99 -1.64
CA ALA A 167 3.22 -5.28 -1.01
C ALA A 167 2.82 -6.36 -2.03
N LEU A 168 1.92 -6.04 -2.96
CA LEU A 168 1.52 -6.96 -4.04
C LEU A 168 2.67 -7.24 -5.00
N ARG A 169 3.43 -6.21 -5.38
CA ARG A 169 4.62 -6.39 -6.23
C ARG A 169 5.69 -7.23 -5.55
N LEU A 170 5.93 -7.03 -4.27
CA LEU A 170 6.87 -7.83 -3.48
C LEU A 170 6.53 -9.31 -3.62
N ALA A 171 5.26 -9.69 -3.38
CA ALA A 171 4.79 -11.07 -3.48
C ALA A 171 4.78 -11.61 -4.92
N GLY A 172 4.45 -10.77 -5.93
CA GLY A 172 4.40 -11.23 -7.32
C GLY A 172 5.77 -11.21 -8.04
N THR A 173 6.79 -10.60 -7.44
CA THR A 173 8.15 -10.55 -8.01
C THR A 173 9.10 -11.55 -7.35
N HIS A 174 8.93 -11.77 -6.04
CA HIS A 174 9.71 -12.77 -5.31
C HIS A 174 8.91 -14.07 -5.17
N PRO A 175 9.30 -15.16 -5.85
CA PRO A 175 8.74 -16.46 -5.59
C PRO A 175 8.90 -16.86 -4.11
N ARG A 176 8.01 -17.71 -3.61
CA ARG A 176 8.05 -18.16 -2.21
C ARG A 176 9.42 -18.76 -1.82
N ALA A 177 10.11 -19.37 -2.77
CA ALA A 177 11.45 -19.94 -2.54
C ALA A 177 12.50 -18.86 -2.26
N ASP A 178 12.39 -17.67 -2.87
CA ASP A 178 13.36 -16.58 -2.72
C ASP A 178 13.14 -15.74 -1.45
N LEU A 179 11.91 -15.74 -0.95
CA LEU A 179 11.53 -14.99 0.26
C LEU A 179 10.62 -15.84 1.16
N PRO A 180 11.10 -16.97 1.69
CA PRO A 180 10.30 -17.94 2.43
C PRO A 180 9.69 -17.40 3.73
N GLN A 181 10.21 -16.30 4.26
CA GLN A 181 9.68 -15.62 5.44
C GLN A 181 8.38 -14.89 5.15
N LEU A 182 8.13 -14.49 3.89
CA LEU A 182 6.89 -13.81 3.51
C LEU A 182 5.74 -14.82 3.48
N ARG A 183 4.84 -14.75 4.46
CA ARG A 183 3.72 -15.68 4.64
C ARG A 183 2.43 -15.20 3.96
N GLY A 184 2.34 -13.94 3.67
CA GLY A 184 1.20 -13.34 2.98
C GLY A 184 1.35 -11.84 2.83
N VAL A 185 0.47 -11.25 2.03
CA VAL A 185 0.43 -9.80 1.82
C VAL A 185 -0.99 -9.28 1.95
N CYS A 186 -1.12 -8.07 2.49
CA CYS A 186 -2.39 -7.36 2.56
C CYS A 186 -2.25 -5.98 1.96
N ALA A 187 -3.17 -5.59 1.08
CA ALA A 187 -3.16 -4.32 0.36
C ALA A 187 -4.50 -3.61 0.50
N VAL A 188 -4.49 -2.40 1.07
CA VAL A 188 -5.68 -1.57 1.27
C VAL A 188 -5.65 -0.40 0.29
N SER A 189 -6.73 -0.23 -0.49
CA SER A 189 -6.83 0.75 -1.58
C SER A 189 -5.56 0.80 -2.46
N PRO A 190 -5.00 -0.34 -2.90
CA PRO A 190 -3.72 -0.36 -3.58
C PRO A 190 -3.82 0.28 -4.98
N ALA A 191 -2.85 1.12 -5.31
CA ALA A 191 -2.73 1.71 -6.64
C ALA A 191 -2.20 0.65 -7.65
N ILE A 192 -3.00 -0.42 -7.91
CA ILE A 192 -2.57 -1.57 -8.73
C ILE A 192 -2.34 -1.22 -10.21
N GLU A 193 -2.97 -0.16 -10.70
CA GLU A 193 -2.76 0.42 -12.02
C GLU A 193 -2.49 1.92 -11.87
N LEU A 194 -1.20 2.28 -11.88
CA LEU A 194 -0.75 3.63 -11.53
C LEU A 194 -1.26 4.70 -12.50
N GLU A 195 -1.31 4.38 -13.80
CA GLU A 195 -1.83 5.32 -14.81
C GLU A 195 -3.29 5.68 -14.55
N ALA A 196 -4.13 4.70 -14.18
CA ALA A 196 -5.53 4.93 -13.85
C ALA A 196 -5.67 5.83 -12.60
N CYS A 197 -4.84 5.61 -11.58
CA CYS A 197 -4.83 6.40 -10.35
C CYS A 197 -4.40 7.86 -10.63
N VAL A 198 -3.35 8.06 -11.43
CA VAL A 198 -2.87 9.40 -11.79
C VAL A 198 -3.91 10.15 -12.62
N ARG A 199 -4.56 9.50 -13.60
CA ARG A 199 -5.69 10.10 -14.33
C ARG A 199 -6.85 10.48 -13.42
N ALA A 200 -7.17 9.65 -12.43
CA ALA A 200 -8.20 9.98 -11.45
C ALA A 200 -7.80 11.21 -10.61
N LEU A 201 -6.54 11.29 -10.16
CA LEU A 201 -6.01 12.46 -9.47
C LEU A 201 -6.08 13.76 -10.30
N GLU A 202 -5.96 13.65 -11.63
CA GLU A 202 -6.03 14.79 -12.56
C GLU A 202 -7.45 15.31 -12.79
N ARG A 203 -8.50 14.63 -12.30
CA ARG A 203 -9.88 15.12 -12.34
C ARG A 203 -10.04 16.34 -11.45
N THR A 204 -10.85 17.31 -11.87
CA THR A 204 -11.10 18.56 -11.12
C THR A 204 -11.62 18.28 -9.69
N SER A 205 -12.45 17.25 -9.51
CA SER A 205 -12.95 16.82 -8.19
C SER A 205 -11.83 16.44 -7.21
N ASN A 206 -10.66 16.07 -7.71
CA ASN A 206 -9.50 15.63 -6.94
C ASN A 206 -8.39 16.68 -6.81
N ALA A 207 -8.65 17.92 -7.26
CA ALA A 207 -7.65 19.00 -7.28
C ALA A 207 -6.99 19.25 -5.91
N VAL A 208 -7.74 19.11 -4.81
CA VAL A 208 -7.21 19.28 -3.45
C VAL A 208 -6.19 18.19 -3.10
N TYR A 209 -6.47 16.93 -3.43
CA TYR A 209 -5.54 15.81 -3.23
C TYR A 209 -4.29 15.99 -4.09
N GLN A 210 -4.47 16.30 -5.37
CA GLN A 210 -3.37 16.57 -6.30
C GLN A 210 -2.46 17.69 -5.79
N TRP A 211 -3.06 18.82 -5.39
CA TRP A 211 -2.31 19.94 -4.81
C TRP A 211 -1.51 19.53 -3.58
N ASN A 212 -2.12 18.77 -2.67
CA ASN A 212 -1.46 18.31 -1.45
C ASN A 212 -0.27 17.38 -1.76
N PHE A 213 -0.45 16.39 -2.65
CA PHE A 213 0.64 15.51 -3.07
C PHE A 213 1.78 16.28 -3.72
N VAL A 214 1.48 17.16 -4.67
CA VAL A 214 2.49 17.97 -5.37
C VAL A 214 3.25 18.88 -4.40
N ARG A 215 2.56 19.50 -3.45
CA ARG A 215 3.19 20.33 -2.41
C ARG A 215 4.18 19.51 -1.58
N ASN A 216 3.79 18.31 -1.15
CA ASN A 216 4.63 17.44 -0.32
C ASN A 216 5.83 16.90 -1.13
N LEU A 217 5.62 16.43 -2.36
CA LEU A 217 6.68 16.02 -3.29
C LEU A 217 7.72 17.14 -3.50
N LYS A 218 7.26 18.37 -3.76
CA LYS A 218 8.15 19.52 -3.89
C LYS A 218 8.92 19.82 -2.60
N GLY A 219 8.25 19.76 -1.46
CA GLY A 219 8.87 19.96 -0.14
C GLY A 219 9.97 18.93 0.11
N ARG A 220 9.69 17.67 -0.15
CA ARG A 220 10.66 16.58 -0.03
C ARG A 220 11.87 16.77 -0.95
N MET A 221 11.65 17.12 -2.23
CA MET A 221 12.76 17.37 -3.17
C MET A 221 13.67 18.53 -2.70
N LYS A 222 13.11 19.58 -2.12
CA LYS A 222 13.89 20.68 -1.55
C LYS A 222 14.73 20.20 -0.36
N ARG A 223 14.15 19.44 0.58
CA ARG A 223 14.89 18.89 1.72
C ARG A 223 15.95 17.90 1.25
N LYS A 224 15.63 17.06 0.25
CA LYS A 224 16.59 16.14 -0.36
C LYS A 224 17.80 16.86 -0.95
N ASN A 225 17.56 17.90 -1.74
CA ASN A 225 18.64 18.68 -2.34
C ASN A 225 19.46 19.47 -1.28
N ALA A 226 18.86 19.81 -0.13
CA ALA A 226 19.60 20.40 0.98
C ALA A 226 20.56 19.40 1.64
N CYS A 227 20.17 18.11 1.72
CA CYS A 227 21.05 17.05 2.22
C CYS A 227 22.14 16.64 1.21
N PHE A 228 21.84 16.73 -0.09
CA PHE A 228 22.74 16.35 -1.20
C PHE A 228 22.77 17.47 -2.24
N PRO A 229 23.50 18.57 -1.98
CA PRO A 229 23.55 19.73 -2.87
C PRO A 229 24.03 19.35 -4.27
N GLY A 230 23.28 19.80 -5.30
CA GLY A 230 23.60 19.50 -6.70
C GLY A 230 23.20 18.12 -7.19
N GLY A 231 22.62 17.26 -6.33
CA GLY A 231 22.14 15.94 -6.72
C GLY A 231 20.91 15.96 -7.66
N PHE A 232 20.15 17.06 -7.64
CA PHE A 232 18.95 17.21 -8.45
C PHE A 232 18.82 18.62 -9.03
N ASP A 233 18.41 18.74 -10.28
CA ASP A 233 18.04 20.01 -10.89
C ASP A 233 16.66 20.45 -10.40
N LEU A 234 16.59 21.48 -9.60
CA LEU A 234 15.35 22.05 -9.05
C LEU A 234 14.73 23.17 -9.91
N THR A 235 15.34 23.55 -11.04
CA THR A 235 14.89 24.67 -11.88
C THR A 235 13.44 24.50 -12.33
N ARG A 236 13.02 23.28 -12.64
CA ARG A 236 11.66 22.92 -13.08
C ARG A 236 10.68 22.73 -11.93
N LEU A 237 11.16 22.58 -10.69
CA LEU A 237 10.32 22.20 -9.55
C LEU A 237 9.18 23.20 -9.29
N GLY A 238 9.45 24.50 -9.51
CA GLY A 238 8.46 25.56 -9.37
C GLY A 238 7.25 25.41 -10.29
N ALA A 239 7.46 24.97 -11.52
CA ALA A 239 6.43 24.85 -12.56
C ALA A 239 5.52 23.62 -12.44
N ILE A 240 5.92 22.59 -11.70
CA ILE A 240 5.17 21.34 -11.53
C ILE A 240 3.82 21.63 -10.85
N ARG A 241 2.72 21.08 -11.40
CA ARG A 241 1.35 21.21 -10.90
C ARG A 241 0.65 19.87 -10.70
N THR A 242 1.16 18.78 -11.30
CA THR A 242 0.57 17.44 -11.21
C THR A 242 1.61 16.40 -10.78
N VAL A 243 1.14 15.28 -10.23
CA VAL A 243 2.00 14.12 -9.90
C VAL A 243 2.69 13.61 -11.18
N ARG A 244 1.97 13.52 -12.29
CA ARG A 244 2.55 13.13 -13.59
C ARG A 244 3.72 14.03 -14.00
N GLN A 245 3.60 15.34 -13.86
CA GLN A 245 4.69 16.28 -14.17
C GLN A 245 5.90 16.06 -13.26
N PHE A 246 5.66 15.73 -11.98
CA PHE A 246 6.73 15.40 -11.05
C PHE A 246 7.44 14.11 -11.47
N ASP A 247 6.68 13.07 -11.79
CA ASP A 247 7.23 11.79 -12.19
C ASP A 247 7.99 11.87 -13.52
N ALA A 248 7.49 12.65 -14.48
CA ALA A 248 8.19 12.90 -15.74
C ALA A 248 9.49 13.70 -15.54
N ALA A 249 9.54 14.60 -14.57
CA ALA A 249 10.72 15.44 -14.34
C ALA A 249 11.77 14.78 -13.44
N TYR A 250 11.37 13.94 -12.48
CA TYR A 250 12.26 13.40 -11.46
C TYR A 250 12.23 11.87 -11.36
N THR A 251 11.06 11.26 -11.13
CA THR A 251 10.98 9.81 -10.84
C THR A 251 11.43 8.99 -12.04
N ALA A 252 10.85 9.24 -13.21
CA ALA A 252 11.14 8.45 -14.39
C ALA A 252 12.61 8.56 -14.84
N PRO A 253 13.19 9.74 -15.05
CA PRO A 253 14.59 9.85 -15.49
C PRO A 253 15.58 9.35 -14.43
N TYR A 254 15.30 9.54 -13.13
CA TYR A 254 16.20 9.08 -12.07
C TYR A 254 16.35 7.56 -12.06
N PHE A 255 15.26 6.84 -12.29
CA PHE A 255 15.27 5.36 -12.29
C PHE A 255 15.42 4.73 -13.69
N GLY A 256 15.72 5.52 -14.71
CA GLY A 256 15.94 5.02 -16.08
C GLY A 256 14.67 4.53 -16.76
N PHE A 257 13.50 5.05 -16.40
CA PHE A 257 12.28 4.85 -17.16
C PHE A 257 12.24 5.81 -18.33
N GLY A 258 11.72 5.35 -19.48
CA GLY A 258 11.63 6.16 -20.70
C GLY A 258 10.69 7.35 -20.60
N SER A 259 9.64 7.25 -19.77
CA SER A 259 8.67 8.31 -19.50
C SER A 259 7.93 8.02 -18.18
N ALA A 260 7.06 8.95 -17.74
CA ALA A 260 6.15 8.71 -16.61
C ALA A 260 5.20 7.53 -16.89
N GLU A 261 4.71 7.39 -18.12
CA GLU A 261 3.83 6.30 -18.56
C GLU A 261 4.56 4.95 -18.51
N ASP A 262 5.82 4.89 -18.97
CA ASP A 262 6.67 3.69 -18.85
C ASP A 262 6.88 3.32 -17.36
N TYR A 263 7.15 4.31 -16.52
CA TYR A 263 7.21 4.11 -15.07
C TYR A 263 5.90 3.52 -14.53
N TYR A 264 4.77 4.14 -14.84
CA TYR A 264 3.46 3.68 -14.35
C TYR A 264 3.17 2.26 -14.80
N HIS A 265 3.42 1.95 -16.06
CA HIS A 265 3.23 0.61 -16.59
C HIS A 265 4.12 -0.42 -15.86
N ARG A 266 5.41 -0.19 -15.79
CA ARG A 266 6.39 -1.15 -15.23
C ARG A 266 6.30 -1.28 -13.72
N ALA A 267 5.88 -0.24 -13.00
CA ALA A 267 5.77 -0.23 -11.54
C ALA A 267 4.39 -0.64 -11.02
N ALA A 268 3.39 -0.85 -11.86
CA ALA A 268 2.05 -1.29 -11.48
C ALA A 268 2.04 -2.75 -11.01
N ALA A 269 1.37 -3.04 -9.89
CA ALA A 269 1.23 -4.39 -9.35
C ALA A 269 0.45 -5.32 -10.30
N LEU A 270 -0.47 -4.78 -11.08
CA LEU A 270 -1.28 -5.53 -12.05
C LEU A 270 -0.42 -6.30 -13.09
N ARG A 271 0.87 -5.95 -13.24
CA ARG A 271 1.82 -6.66 -14.13
C ARG A 271 2.36 -7.96 -13.52
N VAL A 272 2.14 -8.19 -12.22
CA VAL A 272 2.75 -9.31 -11.49
C VAL A 272 1.78 -10.06 -10.55
N VAL A 273 0.52 -9.61 -10.42
CA VAL A 273 -0.46 -10.23 -9.49
C VAL A 273 -0.78 -11.68 -9.82
N ASP A 274 -0.70 -12.05 -11.09
CA ASP A 274 -0.87 -13.44 -11.56
C ASP A 274 0.21 -14.40 -11.06
N ARG A 275 1.35 -13.88 -10.60
CA ARG A 275 2.50 -14.65 -10.10
C ARG A 275 2.59 -14.73 -8.58
N ILE A 276 1.62 -14.18 -7.85
CA ILE A 276 1.61 -14.24 -6.38
C ILE A 276 1.37 -15.68 -5.92
N GLU A 277 2.33 -16.23 -5.18
CA GLU A 277 2.31 -17.60 -4.66
C GLU A 277 1.93 -17.70 -3.17
N VAL A 278 1.86 -16.57 -2.47
CA VAL A 278 1.47 -16.52 -1.05
C VAL A 278 0.04 -15.97 -0.94
N PRO A 279 -0.71 -16.29 0.13
CA PRO A 279 -2.00 -15.68 0.37
C PRO A 279 -1.95 -14.15 0.28
N ALA A 280 -2.87 -13.55 -0.46
CA ALA A 280 -2.97 -12.11 -0.63
C ALA A 280 -4.40 -11.62 -0.36
N LEU A 281 -4.55 -10.63 0.52
CA LEU A 281 -5.81 -9.93 0.76
C LEU A 281 -5.76 -8.55 0.14
N ILE A 282 -6.70 -8.25 -0.76
CA ILE A 282 -6.86 -6.92 -1.36
C ILE A 282 -8.19 -6.35 -0.89
N ILE A 283 -8.16 -5.17 -0.28
CA ILE A 283 -9.34 -4.42 0.16
C ILE A 283 -9.41 -3.13 -0.64
N THR A 284 -10.52 -2.89 -1.33
CA THR A 284 -10.76 -1.66 -2.10
C THR A 284 -12.21 -1.21 -1.98
N ALA A 285 -12.51 0.04 -2.33
CA ALA A 285 -13.85 0.61 -2.29
C ALA A 285 -14.25 1.17 -3.67
N GLU A 286 -15.52 0.98 -4.05
CA GLU A 286 -16.07 1.56 -5.28
C GLU A 286 -16.08 3.09 -5.26
N ASP A 287 -16.17 3.69 -4.07
CA ASP A 287 -16.23 5.15 -3.86
C ASP A 287 -14.87 5.78 -3.59
N ASP A 288 -13.74 5.07 -3.82
CA ASP A 288 -12.40 5.64 -3.68
C ASP A 288 -12.20 6.80 -4.68
N PRO A 289 -11.88 8.02 -4.23
CA PRO A 289 -11.83 9.17 -5.11
C PRO A 289 -10.73 9.10 -6.18
N PHE A 290 -9.64 8.37 -5.96
CA PHE A 290 -8.51 8.34 -6.88
C PHE A 290 -7.84 6.98 -7.08
N VAL A 291 -8.37 5.90 -6.52
CA VAL A 291 -8.04 4.54 -6.91
C VAL A 291 -9.27 3.92 -7.55
N PRO A 292 -9.40 3.97 -8.88
CA PRO A 292 -10.57 3.44 -9.58
C PRO A 292 -10.75 1.95 -9.36
N VAL A 293 -12.00 1.48 -9.29
CA VAL A 293 -12.31 0.06 -9.06
C VAL A 293 -12.14 -0.80 -10.30
N GLU A 294 -12.20 -0.22 -11.51
CA GLU A 294 -12.18 -0.93 -12.77
C GLU A 294 -10.94 -1.85 -12.94
N PRO A 295 -9.70 -1.44 -12.57
CA PRO A 295 -8.54 -2.33 -12.66
C PRO A 295 -8.65 -3.59 -11.79
N PHE A 296 -9.48 -3.59 -10.75
CA PHE A 296 -9.67 -4.77 -9.90
C PHE A 296 -10.56 -5.84 -10.53
N HIS A 297 -11.20 -5.55 -11.67
CA HIS A 297 -11.93 -6.53 -12.47
C HIS A 297 -11.02 -7.26 -13.48
N ASP A 298 -9.72 -7.01 -13.50
CA ASP A 298 -8.79 -7.70 -14.39
C ASP A 298 -8.81 -9.22 -14.10
N PRO A 299 -8.95 -10.08 -15.14
CA PRO A 299 -8.97 -11.53 -14.97
C PRO A 299 -7.77 -12.14 -14.25
N LYS A 300 -6.62 -11.46 -14.24
CA LYS A 300 -5.42 -11.90 -13.51
C LYS A 300 -5.63 -11.97 -12.01
N LEU A 301 -6.45 -11.07 -11.45
CA LEU A 301 -6.79 -11.10 -10.02
C LEU A 301 -7.72 -12.27 -9.70
N ALA A 302 -8.80 -12.41 -10.47
CA ALA A 302 -9.79 -13.49 -10.28
C ALA A 302 -9.20 -14.89 -10.59
N GLY A 303 -8.23 -14.95 -11.51
CA GLY A 303 -7.58 -16.20 -11.92
C GLY A 303 -6.50 -16.71 -10.95
N ASN A 304 -6.06 -15.89 -9.99
CA ASN A 304 -5.07 -16.33 -9.01
C ASN A 304 -5.76 -16.80 -7.72
N PRO A 305 -5.72 -18.12 -7.39
CA PRO A 305 -6.40 -18.69 -6.23
C PRO A 305 -5.84 -18.20 -4.88
N ASN A 306 -4.64 -17.61 -4.87
CA ASN A 306 -4.05 -17.04 -3.67
C ASN A 306 -4.59 -15.65 -3.33
N ILE A 307 -5.33 -15.00 -4.25
CA ILE A 307 -5.84 -13.65 -4.05
C ILE A 307 -7.28 -13.68 -3.55
N THR A 308 -7.52 -13.07 -2.41
CA THR A 308 -8.85 -12.73 -1.91
C THR A 308 -9.07 -11.24 -2.14
N LEU A 309 -10.02 -10.90 -3.01
CA LEU A 309 -10.42 -9.52 -3.31
C LEU A 309 -11.70 -9.18 -2.54
N VAL A 310 -11.66 -8.12 -1.75
CA VAL A 310 -12.80 -7.55 -1.04
C VAL A 310 -13.09 -6.16 -1.60
N VAL A 311 -14.17 -6.03 -2.34
CA VAL A 311 -14.66 -4.75 -2.86
C VAL A 311 -15.84 -4.31 -2.01
N THR A 312 -15.74 -3.15 -1.40
CA THR A 312 -16.83 -2.57 -0.61
C THR A 312 -17.46 -1.40 -1.37
N LYS A 313 -18.75 -1.17 -1.15
CA LYS A 313 -19.45 -0.04 -1.77
C LYS A 313 -18.90 1.31 -1.29
N HIS A 314 -18.51 1.38 -0.02
CA HIS A 314 -17.98 2.56 0.64
C HIS A 314 -16.64 2.23 1.27
N GLY A 315 -15.81 3.24 1.54
CA GLY A 315 -14.49 3.06 2.15
C GLY A 315 -13.59 4.26 1.93
N GLY A 316 -13.86 5.03 0.88
CA GLY A 316 -13.00 6.11 0.45
C GLY A 316 -11.58 5.62 0.20
N HIS A 317 -10.62 6.53 0.17
CA HIS A 317 -9.22 6.14 0.04
C HIS A 317 -8.61 5.81 1.40
N CYS A 318 -8.38 4.52 1.64
CA CYS A 318 -7.76 4.01 2.88
C CYS A 318 -8.54 4.34 4.18
N GLY A 319 -9.80 4.77 4.10
CA GLY A 319 -10.57 5.19 5.27
C GLY A 319 -11.16 4.02 6.04
N PHE A 320 -12.09 3.31 5.42
CA PHE A 320 -12.79 2.13 5.95
C PHE A 320 -13.19 2.27 7.43
N LEU A 321 -13.77 3.43 7.78
CA LEU A 321 -14.20 3.71 9.14
C LEU A 321 -15.65 3.28 9.36
N ALA A 322 -15.82 2.23 10.14
CA ALA A 322 -17.10 1.70 10.61
C ALA A 322 -17.58 2.44 11.87
N ALA A 323 -18.76 2.11 12.35
CA ALA A 323 -19.17 2.51 13.68
C ALA A 323 -18.26 1.80 14.72
N SER A 324 -17.77 2.57 15.68
CA SER A 324 -16.99 2.02 16.79
C SER A 324 -17.90 1.33 17.81
N HIS A 325 -17.46 0.20 18.33
CA HIS A 325 -18.14 -0.54 19.39
C HIS A 325 -17.12 -0.96 20.45
N ASP A 326 -17.43 -0.67 21.72
CA ASP A 326 -16.59 -1.03 22.87
C ASP A 326 -15.12 -0.61 22.71
N GLU A 327 -14.22 -1.58 22.62
CA GLU A 327 -12.77 -1.36 22.44
C GLU A 327 -12.34 -1.18 20.98
N ASP A 328 -13.25 -1.34 19.99
CA ASP A 328 -12.97 -1.17 18.58
C ASP A 328 -13.09 0.31 18.17
N ASP A 329 -12.03 0.86 17.63
CA ASP A 329 -11.98 2.25 17.14
C ASP A 329 -12.66 2.46 15.77
N GLY A 330 -13.21 1.40 15.18
CA GLY A 330 -13.94 1.40 13.93
C GLY A 330 -13.06 1.37 12.65
N TYR A 331 -11.74 1.35 12.74
CA TYR A 331 -10.88 1.23 11.55
C TYR A 331 -10.84 -0.23 11.05
N TRP A 332 -11.89 -0.59 10.33
CA TRP A 332 -12.18 -1.95 9.91
C TRP A 332 -11.06 -2.60 9.08
N ALA A 333 -10.46 -1.87 8.13
CA ALA A 333 -9.41 -2.44 7.29
C ALA A 333 -8.17 -2.85 8.09
N GLU A 334 -7.83 -2.12 9.16
CA GLU A 334 -6.71 -2.48 10.04
C GLU A 334 -6.97 -3.78 10.78
N GLN A 335 -8.22 -4.00 11.24
CA GLN A 335 -8.62 -5.27 11.84
C GLN A 335 -8.55 -6.42 10.83
N GLN A 336 -9.00 -6.20 9.59
CA GLN A 336 -8.90 -7.21 8.54
C GLN A 336 -7.44 -7.60 8.23
N ILE A 337 -6.50 -6.65 8.26
CA ILE A 337 -5.07 -6.93 8.13
C ILE A 337 -4.59 -7.87 9.23
N VAL A 338 -4.90 -7.56 10.48
CA VAL A 338 -4.44 -8.34 11.64
C VAL A 338 -5.07 -9.74 11.66
N ASP A 339 -6.37 -9.84 11.36
CA ASP A 339 -7.07 -11.12 11.26
C ASP A 339 -6.51 -11.99 10.15
N PHE A 340 -6.25 -11.40 8.97
CA PHE A 340 -5.60 -12.08 7.87
C PHE A 340 -4.20 -12.56 8.26
N ALA A 341 -3.38 -11.68 8.84
CA ALA A 341 -2.05 -12.04 9.32
C ALA A 341 -2.09 -13.20 10.33
N GLY A 342 -3.08 -13.22 11.22
CA GLY A 342 -3.29 -14.31 12.17
C GLY A 342 -3.59 -15.65 11.50
N ARG A 343 -4.40 -15.65 10.43
CA ARG A 343 -4.71 -16.87 9.68
C ARG A 343 -3.48 -17.44 8.96
N VAL A 344 -2.76 -16.59 8.20
CA VAL A 344 -1.65 -17.05 7.35
C VAL A 344 -0.38 -17.37 8.14
N SER A 345 -0.22 -16.81 9.35
CA SER A 345 0.93 -17.08 10.22
C SER A 345 0.79 -18.40 11.00
N ARG A 346 -0.44 -18.94 11.14
CA ARG A 346 -0.70 -20.23 11.82
C ARG A 346 -0.62 -21.43 10.88
N ASN A 347 -0.87 -21.25 9.60
CA ASN A 347 -0.84 -22.31 8.59
C ASN A 347 0.60 -22.63 8.16
N VAL A 348 1.39 -23.18 9.08
CA VAL A 348 2.73 -23.75 8.79
C VAL A 348 2.66 -25.23 9.14
N THR A 349 2.12 -26.02 8.24
CA THR A 349 2.36 -27.46 8.16
C THR A 349 3.04 -27.76 6.83
#